data_c18a8cb46340f27eb37e62341a99cc00
#
_entry.id   c18a8cb46340f27eb37e62341a99cc00
#
_cell.length_a   1.000
_cell.length_b   1.000
_cell.length_c   1.000
_cell.angle_alpha   90.00
_cell.angle_beta   90.00
_cell.angle_gamma   90.00
#
_symmetry.space_group_name_H-M   'P 1'
#
loop_
_entity.id
_entity.type
_entity.pdbx_description
1 polymer ?
#
loop_
_entity_poly.entity_id
_entity_poly.type
_entity_poly.pdbx_seq_one_letter_code
_entity_poly.pdbx_strand_id
1 'polypeptide(L)'
;MPDQSSMRALRPGAGRLLAGALLLTATLASPLALAALKPGDKAPEFSAPASLGGQVSTFSLAAALKKGPVVLYFYPAAFTSGCTIEAHLFAEAVDRYKALGATVIGVSGDDIETLNKFSVSECRSKFAVAADVDKKIMKAYDAQFMKVTGYASRTSYVITPDHAILYEYTDMNPEKHVQNTMQALEQWAARQKR
;
A
#
# COMPACT_ATOMS: atom_id res chain seq x y z
N MET A 1 -67.82 48.16 60.34
CA MET A 1 -67.70 47.20 61.46
C MET A 1 -67.89 45.80 60.95
N PRO A 2 -67.21 44.86 61.36
CA PRO A 2 -65.74 44.50 61.42
C PRO A 2 -65.55 43.31 60.45
N ASP A 3 -64.49 42.67 60.23
CA ASP A 3 -63.52 42.10 61.08
C ASP A 3 -62.33 41.64 60.23
N GLN A 4 -61.15 41.69 60.78
CA GLN A 4 -59.91 41.18 60.17
C GLN A 4 -59.75 39.72 60.58
N SER A 5 -59.42 38.90 59.62
CA SER A 5 -58.87 37.58 59.92
C SER A 5 -57.78 37.17 58.93
N SER A 6 -56.59 37.28 59.36
CA SER A 6 -55.39 36.45 59.11
C SER A 6 -55.40 35.52 57.90
N MET A 7 -54.69 35.83 56.87
CA MET A 7 -54.15 34.82 55.97
C MET A 7 -52.67 34.64 56.11
N ARG A 8 -52.32 33.49 56.67
CA ARG A 8 -50.94 32.98 56.77
C ARG A 8 -50.34 32.75 55.36
N ALA A 9 -49.24 33.37 55.08
CA ALA A 9 -48.48 33.12 53.88
C ALA A 9 -47.79 31.72 53.94
N LEU A 10 -48.13 30.85 53.00
CA LEU A 10 -47.35 29.68 52.73
C LEU A 10 -46.20 30.09 51.78
N ARG A 11 -44.96 29.87 52.21
CA ARG A 11 -43.77 29.95 51.37
C ARG A 11 -43.68 28.68 50.49
N PRO A 12 -43.50 28.79 49.18
CA PRO A 12 -43.13 27.66 48.37
C PRO A 12 -41.61 27.44 48.47
N GLY A 13 -41.24 26.18 48.76
CA GLY A 13 -39.87 25.74 48.84
C GLY A 13 -39.20 25.71 47.47
N ALA A 14 -38.00 26.24 47.42
CA ALA A 14 -37.18 26.22 46.21
C ALA A 14 -36.64 24.79 45.98
N GLY A 15 -37.27 24.04 45.09
CA GLY A 15 -36.73 22.80 44.55
C GLY A 15 -35.64 23.10 43.54
N ARG A 16 -34.39 22.82 43.93
CA ARG A 16 -33.23 22.80 43.02
C ARG A 16 -33.33 21.63 42.09
N LEU A 17 -33.75 21.86 40.86
CA LEU A 17 -33.59 20.90 39.78
C LEU A 17 -32.12 20.90 39.32
N LEU A 18 -31.38 19.85 39.69
CA LEU A 18 -30.06 19.53 39.11
C LEU A 18 -30.30 19.00 37.71
N ALA A 19 -30.19 19.83 36.70
CA ALA A 19 -30.11 19.43 35.32
C ALA A 19 -28.73 18.82 35.05
N GLY A 20 -28.64 17.47 35.09
CA GLY A 20 -27.46 16.75 34.66
C GLY A 20 -27.32 16.85 33.16
N ALA A 21 -26.41 17.70 32.69
CA ALA A 21 -26.01 17.73 31.27
C ALA A 21 -25.17 16.49 30.97
N LEU A 22 -25.78 15.49 30.32
CA LEU A 22 -25.10 14.34 29.76
C LEU A 22 -24.36 14.82 28.51
N LEU A 23 -23.06 15.12 28.62
CA LEU A 23 -22.18 15.37 27.49
C LEU A 23 -21.97 14.04 26.74
N LEU A 24 -22.73 13.83 25.67
CA LEU A 24 -22.51 12.77 24.68
C LEU A 24 -21.25 13.15 23.90
N THR A 25 -20.08 12.65 24.28
CA THR A 25 -18.89 12.73 23.46
C THR A 25 -19.03 11.77 22.26
N ALA A 26 -19.55 12.29 21.16
CA ALA A 26 -19.52 11.59 19.87
C ALA A 26 -18.06 11.49 19.43
N THR A 27 -17.44 10.34 19.65
CA THR A 27 -16.16 9.99 19.01
C THR A 27 -16.40 9.88 17.52
N LEU A 28 -16.02 10.91 16.77
CA LEU A 28 -15.92 10.88 15.31
C LEU A 28 -14.83 9.87 14.96
N ALA A 29 -15.23 8.61 14.74
CA ALA A 29 -14.39 7.64 14.06
C ALA A 29 -14.26 8.14 12.61
N SER A 30 -13.18 8.87 12.32
CA SER A 30 -12.80 9.20 10.95
C SER A 30 -12.66 7.88 10.18
N PRO A 31 -13.37 7.67 9.07
CA PRO A 31 -13.07 6.55 8.20
C PRO A 31 -11.61 6.73 7.74
N LEU A 32 -10.73 5.79 8.10
CA LEU A 32 -9.42 5.66 7.50
C LEU A 32 -9.68 5.44 6.00
N ALA A 33 -9.62 6.52 5.22
CA ALA A 33 -9.54 6.41 3.78
C ALA A 33 -8.24 5.65 3.51
N LEU A 34 -8.36 4.38 3.08
CA LEU A 34 -7.23 3.62 2.57
C LEU A 34 -6.79 4.31 1.27
N ALA A 35 -5.84 5.21 1.39
CA ALA A 35 -5.07 5.75 0.28
C ALA A 35 -3.82 4.87 0.13
N ALA A 36 -3.26 4.79 -1.08
CA ALA A 36 -1.99 4.10 -1.31
C ALA A 36 -0.98 4.41 -0.19
N LEU A 37 -0.17 3.42 0.19
CA LEU A 37 0.84 3.59 1.23
C LEU A 37 1.77 4.74 0.87
N LYS A 38 2.07 5.60 1.86
CA LYS A 38 2.84 6.82 1.64
C LYS A 38 4.30 6.65 2.08
N PRO A 39 5.20 7.48 1.59
CA PRO A 39 6.56 7.54 2.14
C PRO A 39 6.55 7.71 3.66
N GLY A 40 7.30 6.82 4.35
CA GLY A 40 7.35 6.70 5.81
C GLY A 40 6.46 5.61 6.40
N ASP A 41 5.45 5.14 5.67
CA ASP A 41 4.63 4.02 6.13
C ASP A 41 5.45 2.72 6.17
N LYS A 42 5.06 1.79 7.04
CA LYS A 42 5.65 0.46 7.07
C LYS A 42 5.09 -0.40 5.94
N ALA A 43 5.98 -0.98 5.12
CA ALA A 43 5.60 -1.92 4.09
C ALA A 43 5.02 -3.20 4.71
N PRO A 44 3.81 -3.65 4.31
CA PRO A 44 3.25 -4.92 4.74
C PRO A 44 4.12 -6.10 4.32
N GLU A 45 4.38 -7.02 5.25
CA GLU A 45 5.11 -8.25 4.95
C GLU A 45 4.29 -9.20 4.09
N PHE A 46 4.96 -9.85 3.15
CA PHE A 46 4.34 -10.94 2.39
C PHE A 46 5.36 -11.99 1.95
N SER A 47 4.82 -13.18 1.69
CA SER A 47 5.49 -14.24 0.94
C SER A 47 4.50 -14.82 -0.07
N ALA A 48 4.96 -15.06 -1.29
CA ALA A 48 4.10 -15.57 -2.36
C ALA A 48 4.88 -16.49 -3.32
N PRO A 49 4.22 -17.42 -4.00
CA PRO A 49 4.80 -18.09 -5.15
C PRO A 49 5.24 -17.06 -6.19
N ALA A 50 6.45 -17.20 -6.70
CA ALA A 50 7.01 -16.29 -7.71
C ALA A 50 7.81 -17.07 -8.73
N SER A 51 7.86 -16.56 -9.95
CA SER A 51 8.67 -17.13 -11.04
C SER A 51 9.75 -16.17 -11.49
N LEU A 52 10.96 -16.67 -11.62
CA LEU A 52 12.10 -16.01 -12.24
C LEU A 52 12.65 -16.90 -13.37
N GLY A 53 12.52 -16.44 -14.61
CA GLY A 53 13.04 -17.18 -15.78
C GLY A 53 12.50 -18.59 -15.90
N GLY A 54 11.21 -18.80 -15.61
CA GLY A 54 10.56 -20.10 -15.65
C GLY A 54 10.78 -20.98 -14.41
N GLN A 55 11.51 -20.51 -13.40
CA GLN A 55 11.77 -21.25 -12.15
C GLN A 55 10.87 -20.71 -11.06
N VAL A 56 9.99 -21.56 -10.55
CA VAL A 56 9.06 -21.21 -9.46
C VAL A 56 9.74 -21.40 -8.11
N SER A 57 9.60 -20.40 -7.26
CA SER A 57 10.08 -20.43 -5.87
C SER A 57 9.17 -19.56 -5.00
N THR A 58 9.41 -19.55 -3.69
CA THR A 58 8.72 -18.58 -2.80
C THR A 58 9.55 -17.31 -2.69
N PHE A 59 8.96 -16.17 -3.08
CA PHE A 59 9.51 -14.86 -2.75
C PHE A 59 9.07 -14.45 -1.33
N SER A 60 9.99 -13.88 -0.56
CA SER A 60 9.72 -13.28 0.75
C SER A 60 10.28 -11.86 0.76
N LEU A 61 9.41 -10.88 1.04
CA LEU A 61 9.83 -9.48 1.16
C LEU A 61 10.88 -9.30 2.24
N ALA A 62 10.66 -9.87 3.44
CA ALA A 62 11.62 -9.80 4.54
C ALA A 62 13.00 -10.38 4.19
N ALA A 63 13.03 -11.50 3.44
CA ALA A 63 14.29 -12.08 2.99
C ALA A 63 14.99 -11.23 1.92
N ALA A 64 14.25 -10.56 1.05
CA ALA A 64 14.78 -9.66 0.04
C ALA A 64 15.34 -8.37 0.68
N LEU A 65 14.62 -7.78 1.63
CA LEU A 65 15.03 -6.56 2.34
C LEU A 65 16.31 -6.73 3.18
N LYS A 66 16.59 -7.95 3.64
CA LYS A 66 17.91 -8.27 4.28
C LYS A 66 19.10 -8.14 3.33
N LYS A 67 18.86 -8.19 2.01
CA LYS A 67 19.90 -8.07 0.99
C LYS A 67 20.07 -6.65 0.46
N GLY A 68 19.02 -5.83 0.59
CA GLY A 68 18.97 -4.47 0.10
C GLY A 68 17.55 -3.97 -0.15
N PRO A 69 17.39 -2.77 -0.69
CA PRO A 69 16.06 -2.22 -1.00
C PRO A 69 15.31 -3.08 -2.04
N VAL A 70 13.98 -2.98 -2.01
CA VAL A 70 13.10 -3.68 -2.96
C VAL A 70 12.29 -2.67 -3.76
N VAL A 71 12.29 -2.82 -5.07
CA VAL A 71 11.35 -2.15 -5.98
C VAL A 71 10.22 -3.14 -6.25
N LEU A 72 9.09 -2.88 -5.62
CA LEU A 72 7.86 -3.66 -5.75
C LEU A 72 6.90 -2.93 -6.68
N TYR A 73 6.46 -3.58 -7.77
CA TYR A 73 5.44 -2.98 -8.61
C TYR A 73 4.23 -3.92 -8.80
N PHE A 74 3.05 -3.33 -8.71
CA PHE A 74 1.78 -3.99 -9.02
C PHE A 74 1.35 -3.65 -10.44
N TYR A 75 0.81 -4.64 -11.14
CA TYR A 75 0.29 -4.46 -12.49
C TYR A 75 -1.03 -5.25 -12.70
N PRO A 76 -1.95 -4.77 -13.55
CA PRO A 76 -3.28 -5.34 -13.69
C PRO A 76 -3.31 -6.81 -14.06
N ALA A 77 -2.67 -7.21 -15.18
CA ALA A 77 -2.67 -8.58 -15.65
C ALA A 77 -1.50 -8.84 -16.62
N ALA A 78 -0.91 -10.04 -16.52
CA ALA A 78 0.13 -10.50 -17.43
C ALA A 78 -0.35 -10.50 -18.89
N PHE A 79 0.57 -10.32 -19.84
CA PHE A 79 0.35 -10.31 -21.28
C PHE A 79 -0.58 -9.21 -21.83
N THR A 80 -1.05 -8.27 -21.01
CA THR A 80 -1.70 -7.06 -21.53
C THR A 80 -0.64 -6.08 -22.04
N SER A 81 -0.98 -5.26 -23.05
CA SER A 81 0.00 -4.41 -23.74
C SER A 81 0.78 -3.49 -22.81
N GLY A 82 0.08 -2.80 -21.89
CA GLY A 82 0.73 -1.90 -20.93
C GLY A 82 1.60 -2.64 -19.91
N CYS A 83 1.21 -3.85 -19.47
CA CYS A 83 2.00 -4.64 -18.54
C CYS A 83 3.23 -5.27 -19.20
N THR A 84 3.13 -5.67 -20.47
CA THR A 84 4.27 -6.12 -21.28
C THR A 84 5.28 -4.98 -21.47
N ILE A 85 4.82 -3.77 -21.82
CA ILE A 85 5.71 -2.59 -21.91
C ILE A 85 6.43 -2.34 -20.58
N GLU A 86 5.70 -2.35 -19.46
CA GLU A 86 6.29 -2.13 -18.14
C GLU A 86 7.34 -3.20 -17.77
N ALA A 87 7.01 -4.48 -18.04
CA ALA A 87 7.94 -5.59 -17.79
C ALA A 87 9.23 -5.45 -18.62
N HIS A 88 9.12 -5.05 -19.89
CA HIS A 88 10.28 -4.77 -20.73
C HIS A 88 11.13 -3.62 -20.18
N LEU A 89 10.52 -2.50 -19.77
CA LEU A 89 11.23 -1.37 -19.18
C LEU A 89 11.96 -1.75 -17.90
N PHE A 90 11.32 -2.53 -17.00
CA PHE A 90 12.00 -3.04 -15.81
C PHE A 90 13.13 -4.01 -16.17
N ALA A 91 12.94 -4.91 -17.15
CA ALA A 91 13.96 -5.85 -17.58
C ALA A 91 15.22 -5.15 -18.15
N GLU A 92 15.03 -4.05 -18.87
CA GLU A 92 16.13 -3.21 -19.39
C GLU A 92 16.88 -2.49 -18.27
N ALA A 93 16.18 -2.07 -17.22
CA ALA A 93 16.75 -1.33 -16.10
C ALA A 93 17.30 -2.21 -14.96
N VAL A 94 17.05 -3.53 -14.98
CA VAL A 94 17.32 -4.41 -13.83
C VAL A 94 18.79 -4.39 -13.39
N ASP A 95 19.73 -4.28 -14.30
CA ASP A 95 21.15 -4.27 -13.97
C ASP A 95 21.56 -2.96 -13.24
N ARG A 96 20.88 -1.85 -13.53
CA ARG A 96 21.03 -0.58 -12.78
C ARG A 96 20.46 -0.73 -11.35
N TYR A 97 19.30 -1.36 -11.19
CA TYR A 97 18.73 -1.65 -9.86
C TYR A 97 19.67 -2.54 -9.04
N LYS A 98 20.22 -3.61 -9.64
CA LYS A 98 21.21 -4.48 -9.01
C LYS A 98 22.47 -3.74 -8.60
N ALA A 99 22.97 -2.82 -9.41
CA ALA A 99 24.14 -2.00 -9.08
C ALA A 99 23.91 -1.10 -7.85
N LEU A 100 22.65 -0.77 -7.55
CA LEU A 100 22.22 -0.06 -6.33
C LEU A 100 21.86 -1.03 -5.18
N GLY A 101 22.11 -2.33 -5.33
CA GLY A 101 21.76 -3.35 -4.36
C GLY A 101 20.28 -3.69 -4.28
N ALA A 102 19.46 -3.20 -5.22
CA ALA A 102 18.02 -3.38 -5.17
C ALA A 102 17.53 -4.65 -5.90
N THR A 103 16.49 -5.26 -5.35
CA THR A 103 15.73 -6.34 -5.97
C THR A 103 14.46 -5.76 -6.61
N VAL A 104 14.15 -6.16 -7.85
CA VAL A 104 12.87 -5.86 -8.52
C VAL A 104 11.94 -7.06 -8.42
N ILE A 105 10.67 -6.82 -8.09
CA ILE A 105 9.60 -7.83 -8.05
C ILE A 105 8.30 -7.23 -8.57
N GLY A 106 7.66 -7.89 -9.53
CA GLY A 106 6.31 -7.58 -9.96
C GLY A 106 5.28 -8.42 -9.23
N VAL A 107 4.08 -7.91 -9.01
CA VAL A 107 2.96 -8.62 -8.39
C VAL A 107 1.68 -8.38 -9.18
N SER A 108 0.98 -9.45 -9.51
CA SER A 108 -0.35 -9.38 -10.10
C SER A 108 -1.28 -10.46 -9.55
N GLY A 109 -2.54 -10.35 -9.91
CA GLY A 109 -3.54 -11.36 -9.52
C GLY A 109 -3.56 -12.62 -10.39
N ASP A 110 -2.62 -12.76 -11.33
CA ASP A 110 -2.51 -13.94 -12.19
C ASP A 110 -2.02 -15.16 -11.39
N ASP A 111 -2.31 -16.36 -11.91
CA ASP A 111 -1.80 -17.61 -11.36
C ASP A 111 -0.30 -17.81 -11.68
N ILE A 112 0.33 -18.71 -10.93
CA ILE A 112 1.78 -18.96 -11.07
C ILE A 112 2.16 -19.57 -12.41
N GLU A 113 1.27 -20.30 -13.06
CA GLU A 113 1.52 -20.91 -14.36
C GLU A 113 1.57 -19.84 -15.46
N THR A 114 0.66 -18.88 -15.42
CA THR A 114 0.66 -17.69 -16.26
C THR A 114 1.92 -16.86 -16.02
N LEU A 115 2.26 -16.59 -14.77
CA LEU A 115 3.46 -15.81 -14.41
C LEU A 115 4.76 -16.54 -14.76
N ASN A 116 4.76 -17.86 -14.74
CA ASN A 116 5.92 -18.64 -15.18
C ASN A 116 6.28 -18.35 -16.65
N LYS A 117 5.27 -18.30 -17.52
CA LYS A 117 5.44 -17.94 -18.94
C LYS A 117 5.84 -16.46 -19.07
N PHE A 118 5.15 -15.56 -18.35
CA PHE A 118 5.40 -14.13 -18.38
C PHE A 118 6.82 -13.78 -17.94
N SER A 119 7.35 -14.47 -16.91
CA SER A 119 8.71 -14.26 -16.41
C SER A 119 9.80 -14.57 -17.45
N VAL A 120 9.55 -15.55 -18.32
CA VAL A 120 10.49 -15.92 -19.39
C VAL A 120 10.41 -14.92 -20.55
N SER A 121 9.19 -14.70 -21.08
CA SER A 121 9.00 -13.91 -22.29
C SER A 121 9.12 -12.41 -22.02
N GLU A 122 8.27 -11.86 -21.15
CA GLU A 122 8.15 -10.39 -20.99
C GLU A 122 9.13 -9.83 -19.95
N CYS A 123 9.37 -10.55 -18.84
CA CYS A 123 10.42 -10.17 -17.91
C CYS A 123 11.82 -10.56 -18.38
N ARG A 124 11.93 -11.23 -19.54
CA ARG A 124 13.18 -11.65 -20.18
C ARG A 124 14.10 -12.41 -19.22
N SER A 125 13.52 -13.20 -18.31
CA SER A 125 14.25 -13.92 -17.24
C SER A 125 15.13 -13.05 -16.34
N LYS A 126 14.86 -11.75 -16.25
CA LYS A 126 15.73 -10.78 -15.56
C LYS A 126 15.36 -10.53 -14.11
N PHE A 127 14.05 -10.61 -13.76
CA PHE A 127 13.51 -10.40 -12.42
C PHE A 127 12.27 -11.27 -12.18
N ALA A 128 11.89 -11.41 -10.92
CA ALA A 128 10.79 -12.28 -10.53
C ALA A 128 9.43 -11.57 -10.63
N VAL A 129 8.38 -12.37 -10.88
CA VAL A 129 6.97 -11.96 -10.76
C VAL A 129 6.24 -12.91 -9.83
N ALA A 130 5.45 -12.36 -8.88
CA ALA A 130 4.78 -13.10 -7.82
C ALA A 130 3.26 -13.13 -8.03
N ALA A 131 2.65 -14.28 -7.71
CA ALA A 131 1.24 -14.55 -7.83
C ALA A 131 0.48 -14.15 -6.57
N ASP A 132 -0.43 -13.18 -6.66
CA ASP A 132 -1.36 -12.75 -5.61
C ASP A 132 -2.80 -13.17 -5.95
N VAL A 133 -3.01 -14.48 -6.13
CA VAL A 133 -4.30 -15.04 -6.58
C VAL A 133 -5.45 -14.67 -5.67
N ASP A 134 -5.23 -14.65 -4.36
CA ASP A 134 -6.23 -14.28 -3.35
C ASP A 134 -6.32 -12.76 -3.08
N LYS A 135 -5.55 -11.95 -3.80
CA LYS A 135 -5.56 -10.48 -3.78
C LYS A 135 -5.19 -9.86 -2.42
N LYS A 136 -4.55 -10.62 -1.54
CA LYS A 136 -4.20 -10.15 -0.20
C LYS A 136 -3.06 -9.15 -0.22
N ILE A 137 -2.08 -9.35 -1.10
CA ILE A 137 -0.91 -8.47 -1.17
C ILE A 137 -1.33 -7.12 -1.74
N MET A 138 -2.00 -7.09 -2.90
CA MET A 138 -2.46 -5.84 -3.50
C MET A 138 -3.46 -5.09 -2.59
N LYS A 139 -4.26 -5.81 -1.78
CA LYS A 139 -5.13 -5.20 -0.78
C LYS A 139 -4.35 -4.58 0.37
N ALA A 140 -3.32 -5.26 0.88
CA ALA A 140 -2.49 -4.76 1.98
C ALA A 140 -1.70 -3.50 1.59
N TYR A 141 -1.31 -3.40 0.31
CA TYR A 141 -0.61 -2.24 -0.26
C TYR A 141 -1.56 -1.16 -0.82
N ASP A 142 -2.87 -1.34 -0.69
CA ASP A 142 -3.91 -0.50 -1.31
C ASP A 142 -3.70 -0.27 -2.82
N ALA A 143 -3.17 -1.29 -3.49
CA ALA A 143 -2.89 -1.32 -4.91
C ALA A 143 -4.00 -2.01 -5.72
N GLN A 144 -5.26 -1.98 -5.26
CA GLN A 144 -6.41 -2.54 -5.97
C GLN A 144 -7.01 -1.51 -6.92
N PHE A 145 -7.20 -1.89 -8.18
CA PHE A 145 -7.93 -1.05 -9.14
C PHE A 145 -9.43 -1.08 -8.83
N MET A 146 -10.00 0.10 -8.50
CA MET A 146 -11.43 0.27 -8.16
C MET A 146 -11.98 -0.72 -7.12
N LYS A 147 -11.17 -1.32 -6.27
CA LYS A 147 -11.49 -2.24 -5.14
C LYS A 147 -12.43 -3.43 -5.44
N VAL A 148 -13.08 -3.47 -6.59
CA VAL A 148 -14.09 -4.48 -6.96
C VAL A 148 -13.71 -5.29 -8.20
N THR A 149 -12.71 -4.87 -8.97
CA THR A 149 -12.35 -5.49 -10.25
C THR A 149 -11.52 -6.75 -10.12
N GLY A 150 -10.90 -6.98 -8.97
CA GLY A 150 -9.94 -8.08 -8.77
C GLY A 150 -8.58 -7.88 -9.44
N TYR A 151 -8.38 -6.74 -10.12
CA TYR A 151 -7.10 -6.36 -10.71
C TYR A 151 -6.33 -5.40 -9.82
N ALA A 152 -5.00 -5.42 -9.95
CA ALA A 152 -4.18 -4.39 -9.35
C ALA A 152 -4.28 -3.07 -10.15
N SER A 153 -4.15 -1.94 -9.48
CA SER A 153 -3.74 -0.69 -10.11
C SER A 153 -2.25 -0.78 -10.46
N ARG A 154 -1.81 0.01 -11.43
CA ARG A 154 -0.37 0.10 -11.70
C ARG A 154 0.25 1.04 -10.66
N THR A 155 0.91 0.44 -9.67
CA THR A 155 1.50 1.14 -8.54
C THR A 155 2.88 0.57 -8.25
N SER A 156 3.88 1.44 -8.12
CA SER A 156 5.25 1.05 -7.79
C SER A 156 5.69 1.64 -6.47
N TYR A 157 6.37 0.83 -5.67
CA TYR A 157 6.96 1.21 -4.39
C TYR A 157 8.46 0.99 -4.41
N VAL A 158 9.22 1.86 -3.75
CA VAL A 158 10.59 1.60 -3.32
C VAL A 158 10.55 1.39 -1.81
N ILE A 159 11.04 0.23 -1.36
CA ILE A 159 11.00 -0.18 0.06
C ILE A 159 12.45 -0.31 0.54
N THR A 160 12.78 0.35 1.65
CA THR A 160 14.12 0.32 2.24
C THR A 160 14.32 -0.89 3.18
N PRO A 161 15.56 -1.27 3.50
CA PRO A 161 15.84 -2.43 4.36
C PRO A 161 15.23 -2.39 5.75
N ASP A 162 14.86 -1.23 6.26
CA ASP A 162 14.13 -1.01 7.51
C ASP A 162 12.60 -1.16 7.35
N HIS A 163 12.15 -1.69 6.21
CA HIS A 163 10.74 -1.93 5.86
C HIS A 163 9.89 -0.65 5.71
N ALA A 164 10.50 0.50 5.47
CA ALA A 164 9.79 1.73 5.21
C ALA A 164 9.53 1.94 3.71
N ILE A 165 8.36 2.44 3.36
CA ILE A 165 8.08 2.94 2.02
C ILE A 165 8.91 4.21 1.83
N LEU A 166 9.85 4.17 0.92
CA LEU A 166 10.67 5.33 0.54
C LEU A 166 9.95 6.20 -0.49
N TYR A 167 9.27 5.55 -1.42
CA TYR A 167 8.63 6.18 -2.57
C TYR A 167 7.42 5.38 -3.03
N GLU A 168 6.40 6.08 -3.51
CA GLU A 168 5.21 5.50 -4.15
C GLU A 168 4.91 6.26 -5.43
N TYR A 169 4.49 5.55 -6.48
CA TYR A 169 4.02 6.11 -7.73
C TYR A 169 2.90 5.28 -8.31
N THR A 170 1.75 5.90 -8.55
CA THR A 170 0.57 5.28 -9.17
C THR A 170 0.19 6.03 -10.45
N ASP A 171 0.25 5.35 -11.57
CA ASP A 171 -0.22 5.83 -12.87
C ASP A 171 -0.49 4.62 -13.78
N MET A 172 -1.58 4.62 -14.54
CA MET A 172 -1.88 3.53 -15.49
C MET A 172 -0.94 3.52 -16.70
N ASN A 173 -0.27 4.66 -17.01
CA ASN A 173 0.79 4.69 -18.03
C ASN A 173 2.08 4.05 -17.48
N PRO A 174 2.64 3.00 -18.15
CA PRO A 174 3.80 2.27 -17.65
C PRO A 174 5.13 3.03 -17.72
N GLU A 175 5.24 4.06 -18.56
CA GLU A 175 6.53 4.62 -18.97
C GLU A 175 7.36 5.23 -17.84
N LYS A 176 6.71 5.84 -16.83
CA LYS A 176 7.41 6.58 -15.78
C LYS A 176 7.74 5.75 -14.54
N HIS A 177 7.21 4.53 -14.40
CA HIS A 177 7.41 3.72 -13.21
C HIS A 177 8.89 3.41 -12.95
N VAL A 178 9.61 2.99 -13.99
CA VAL A 178 11.06 2.69 -13.89
C VAL A 178 11.87 3.95 -13.62
N GLN A 179 11.60 5.05 -14.35
CA GLN A 179 12.33 6.30 -14.16
C GLN A 179 12.18 6.84 -12.74
N ASN A 180 10.95 6.90 -12.23
CA ASN A 180 10.65 7.49 -10.93
C ASN A 180 11.21 6.64 -9.77
N THR A 181 11.03 5.31 -9.82
CA THR A 181 11.58 4.41 -8.79
C THR A 181 13.10 4.37 -8.82
N MET A 182 13.74 4.43 -10.00
CA MET A 182 15.18 4.53 -10.13
C MET A 182 15.72 5.81 -9.51
N GLN A 183 15.11 6.95 -9.83
CA GLN A 183 15.51 8.25 -9.27
C GLN A 183 15.39 8.29 -7.74
N ALA A 184 14.30 7.77 -7.19
CA ALA A 184 14.12 7.69 -5.75
C ALA A 184 15.20 6.84 -5.07
N LEU A 185 15.52 5.70 -5.67
CA LEU A 185 16.55 4.78 -5.18
C LEU A 185 17.96 5.39 -5.27
N GLU A 186 18.31 6.04 -6.36
CA GLU A 186 19.60 6.72 -6.55
C GLU A 186 19.78 7.83 -5.51
N GLN A 187 18.75 8.63 -5.24
CA GLN A 187 18.79 9.67 -4.21
C GLN A 187 18.95 9.08 -2.80
N TRP A 188 18.27 7.97 -2.51
CA TRP A 188 18.43 7.27 -1.23
C TRP A 188 19.84 6.72 -1.08
N ALA A 189 20.36 6.01 -2.08
CA ALA A 189 21.71 5.45 -2.05
C ALA A 189 22.81 6.52 -1.87
N ALA A 190 22.62 7.69 -2.48
CA ALA A 190 23.55 8.81 -2.32
C ALA A 190 23.56 9.36 -0.87
N ARG A 191 22.44 9.30 -0.16
CA ARG A 191 22.36 9.70 1.25
C ARG A 191 23.02 8.69 2.20
N GLN A 192 23.01 7.39 1.86
CA GLN A 192 23.64 6.34 2.68
C GLN A 192 25.18 6.37 2.64
N LYS A 193 25.77 7.05 1.66
CA LYS A 193 27.23 7.17 1.49
C LYS A 193 27.82 8.39 2.20
N ARG A 194 27.01 9.21 2.85
CA ARG A 194 27.45 10.39 3.61
C ARG A 194 27.58 10.11 5.08
#